data_454486437cf9b7c2643516332d931f82
#
_entry.id   454486437cf9b7c2643516332d931f82
#
_cell.length_a   1.000
_cell.length_b   1.000
_cell.length_c   1.000
_cell.angle_alpha   90.00
_cell.angle_beta   90.00
_cell.angle_gamma   90.00
#
_symmetry.space_group_name_H-M   'P 1'
#
loop_
_entity.id
_entity.type
_entity.pdbx_description
1 polymer ?
#
loop_
_entity_poly.entity_id
_entity_poly.type
_entity_poly.pdbx_seq_one_letter_code
_entity_poly.pdbx_strand_id
1 'polypeptide(L)'
;MIISSFSDLKIVKKYFLEKNFKKTLIITGKNSYFKSNANKLLNNILPNNLKKFYYFKKSYYPDLIELHQIIKKVNSIKPDIILAVGGGCVIDYAKLANVFFNIKNISYKVKNSRFDFNKKFCELIAIPTTAGSGAEVTPFAVLYINKVKYSVENKLIKPDEFIISPNLVIGSNKILKASTGFDAIAQALESMISVKSNSSSLEYSKKSLELSIPNFINYLNNPNKDNSLKMNIAANLAGKAISIAKTNGPHATSYPFTTEFGINHGHAVSLTLNK
;
A
#
# COMPACT_ATOMS: atom_id res chain seq x y z
N MET A 1 -3.24 -11.54 16.16
CA MET A 1 -1.79 -11.35 15.98
C MET A 1 -1.60 -10.21 15.02
N ILE A 2 -0.75 -9.26 15.30
CA ILE A 2 -0.37 -8.21 14.37
C ILE A 2 0.97 -8.66 13.80
N ILE A 3 0.99 -8.89 12.50
CA ILE A 3 2.25 -9.07 11.80
C ILE A 3 2.67 -7.69 11.35
N SER A 4 3.75 -7.26 11.91
CA SER A 4 4.42 -6.01 11.60
C SER A 4 5.87 -6.39 11.34
N SER A 5 6.63 -5.51 10.77
CA SER A 5 8.06 -5.51 11.01
C SER A 5 8.32 -5.40 12.52
N PHE A 6 7.32 -4.93 13.27
CA PHE A 6 7.23 -5.02 14.73
C PHE A 6 6.31 -6.17 15.15
N SER A 7 6.77 -7.07 15.97
CA SER A 7 6.07 -8.29 16.41
C SER A 7 4.89 -8.05 17.38
N ASP A 8 4.80 -6.87 18.00
CA ASP A 8 3.80 -6.52 19.00
C ASP A 8 3.52 -5.00 19.00
N LEU A 9 2.29 -4.58 19.35
CA LEU A 9 1.93 -3.16 19.54
C LEU A 9 2.74 -2.47 20.65
N LYS A 10 3.21 -3.21 21.67
CA LYS A 10 4.10 -2.67 22.69
C LYS A 10 5.43 -2.25 22.09
N ILE A 11 5.96 -3.04 21.15
CA ILE A 11 7.19 -2.74 20.42
C ILE A 11 6.97 -1.49 19.56
N VAL A 12 5.82 -1.36 18.89
CA VAL A 12 5.49 -0.15 18.11
C VAL A 12 5.47 1.09 19.01
N LYS A 13 4.83 1.01 20.18
CA LYS A 13 4.83 2.11 21.15
C LYS A 13 6.23 2.49 21.59
N LYS A 14 7.05 1.49 21.95
CA LYS A 14 8.43 1.67 22.35
C LYS A 14 9.24 2.36 21.24
N TYR A 15 9.09 1.90 20.01
CA TYR A 15 9.73 2.51 18.84
C TYR A 15 9.40 4.01 18.71
N PHE A 16 8.13 4.40 18.81
CA PHE A 16 7.74 5.82 18.76
C PHE A 16 8.32 6.65 19.91
N LEU A 17 8.42 6.06 21.10
CA LEU A 17 9.01 6.72 22.29
C LEU A 17 10.52 6.90 22.14
N GLU A 18 11.23 5.87 21.67
CA GLU A 18 12.69 5.89 21.48
C GLU A 18 13.12 6.85 20.37
N LYS A 19 12.38 6.88 19.25
CA LYS A 19 12.65 7.80 18.13
C LYS A 19 12.32 9.26 18.46
N ASN A 20 11.51 9.50 19.50
CA ASN A 20 11.17 10.85 19.99
C ASN A 20 10.64 11.78 18.89
N PHE A 21 9.87 11.27 17.95
CA PHE A 21 9.23 12.06 16.90
C PHE A 21 8.33 13.16 17.50
N LYS A 22 8.37 14.35 16.93
CA LYS A 22 7.58 15.52 17.39
C LYS A 22 6.36 15.76 16.53
N LYS A 23 6.46 15.47 15.22
CA LYS A 23 5.39 15.72 14.23
C LYS A 23 5.20 14.51 13.35
N THR A 24 3.96 14.09 13.18
CA THR A 24 3.59 13.08 12.18
C THR A 24 2.59 13.63 11.18
N LEU A 25 2.77 13.29 9.90
CA LEU A 25 1.76 13.47 8.87
C LEU A 25 1.08 12.13 8.58
N ILE A 26 -0.21 12.03 8.87
CA ILE A 26 -1.04 10.87 8.59
C ILE A 26 -1.73 11.11 7.24
N ILE A 27 -1.35 10.33 6.23
CA ILE A 27 -1.98 10.33 4.91
C ILE A 27 -2.98 9.17 4.88
N THR A 28 -4.26 9.45 4.60
CA THR A 28 -5.31 8.44 4.70
C THR A 28 -6.53 8.80 3.85
N GLY A 29 -7.45 7.85 3.64
CA GLY A 29 -8.78 8.11 3.11
C GLY A 29 -9.77 8.38 4.26
N LYS A 30 -10.58 9.46 4.17
CA LYS A 30 -11.48 9.86 5.25
C LYS A 30 -12.39 8.72 5.72
N ASN A 31 -13.09 8.07 4.79
CA ASN A 31 -14.01 7.00 5.14
C ASN A 31 -13.29 5.74 5.65
N SER A 32 -12.20 5.32 5.00
CA SER A 32 -11.45 4.13 5.40
C SER A 32 -10.83 4.28 6.78
N TYR A 33 -10.33 5.46 7.12
CA TYR A 33 -9.70 5.75 8.40
C TYR A 33 -10.61 5.48 9.60
N PHE A 34 -11.87 5.92 9.50
CA PHE A 34 -12.84 5.73 10.59
C PHE A 34 -13.51 4.35 10.51
N LYS A 35 -13.95 3.91 9.34
CA LYS A 35 -14.64 2.62 9.17
C LYS A 35 -13.76 1.41 9.49
N SER A 36 -12.45 1.49 9.25
CA SER A 36 -11.51 0.42 9.61
C SER A 36 -11.07 0.45 11.08
N ASN A 37 -11.52 1.42 11.89
CA ASN A 37 -11.02 1.69 13.24
C ASN A 37 -9.52 2.02 13.31
N ALA A 38 -8.91 2.48 12.21
CA ALA A 38 -7.50 2.89 12.19
C ALA A 38 -7.22 4.05 13.18
N ASN A 39 -8.20 4.95 13.36
CA ASN A 39 -8.15 6.01 14.37
C ASN A 39 -7.95 5.44 15.79
N LYS A 40 -8.66 4.38 16.16
CA LYS A 40 -8.51 3.73 17.47
C LYS A 40 -7.14 3.06 17.61
N LEU A 41 -6.68 2.38 16.55
CA LEU A 41 -5.34 1.78 16.54
C LEU A 41 -4.26 2.86 16.77
N LEU A 42 -4.29 3.95 15.99
CA LEU A 42 -3.30 5.01 16.11
C LEU A 42 -3.33 5.71 17.47
N ASN A 43 -4.50 5.93 18.05
CA ASN A 43 -4.61 6.48 19.41
C ASN A 43 -3.97 5.57 20.47
N ASN A 44 -3.97 4.26 20.24
CA ASN A 44 -3.36 3.31 21.16
C ASN A 44 -1.84 3.20 21.01
N ILE A 45 -1.29 3.45 19.82
CA ILE A 45 0.14 3.24 19.56
C ILE A 45 0.97 4.53 19.55
N LEU A 46 0.37 5.67 19.21
CA LEU A 46 1.08 6.93 19.10
C LEU A 46 1.17 7.65 20.45
N PRO A 47 2.34 8.22 20.79
CA PRO A 47 2.50 9.02 22.00
C PRO A 47 1.58 10.25 22.01
N ASN A 48 1.12 10.65 23.21
CA ASN A 48 0.22 11.79 23.36
C ASN A 48 0.88 13.13 22.99
N ASN A 49 2.17 13.26 23.19
CA ASN A 49 2.98 14.46 22.85
C ASN A 49 3.32 14.58 21.37
N LEU A 50 3.03 13.56 20.54
CA LEU A 50 3.27 13.60 19.10
C LEU A 50 2.20 14.45 18.43
N LYS A 51 2.59 15.56 17.80
CA LYS A 51 1.67 16.43 17.02
C LYS A 51 1.24 15.71 15.75
N LYS A 52 -0.08 15.48 15.61
CA LYS A 52 -0.69 14.74 14.50
C LYS A 52 -1.29 15.69 13.48
N PHE A 53 -0.84 15.62 12.25
CA PHE A 53 -1.39 16.33 11.10
C PHE A 53 -2.00 15.32 10.14
N TYR A 54 -3.09 15.69 9.46
CA TYR A 54 -3.82 14.79 8.59
C TYR A 54 -3.88 15.32 7.16
N TYR A 55 -3.76 14.42 6.21
CA TYR A 55 -4.15 14.62 4.82
C TYR A 55 -5.14 13.52 4.43
N PHE A 56 -6.37 13.92 4.12
CA PHE A 56 -7.41 13.02 3.64
C PHE A 56 -7.43 13.05 2.10
N LYS A 57 -7.03 11.94 1.47
CA LYS A 57 -7.02 11.85 0.01
C LYS A 57 -8.43 11.97 -0.55
N LYS A 58 -8.53 12.56 -1.73
CA LYS A 58 -9.78 12.82 -2.46
C LYS A 58 -9.91 11.93 -3.68
N SER A 59 -8.84 11.77 -4.45
CA SER A 59 -8.83 11.06 -5.73
C SER A 59 -9.01 9.56 -5.54
N TYR A 60 -9.63 8.91 -6.52
CA TYR A 60 -9.86 7.47 -6.51
C TYR A 60 -8.56 6.67 -6.69
N TYR A 61 -7.67 7.15 -7.56
CA TYR A 61 -6.34 6.61 -7.83
C TYR A 61 -5.26 7.68 -7.61
N PRO A 62 -3.97 7.30 -7.45
CA PRO A 62 -2.91 8.27 -7.23
C PRO A 62 -2.71 9.16 -8.47
N ASP A 63 -3.13 10.42 -8.42
CA ASP A 63 -2.92 11.40 -9.50
C ASP A 63 -1.89 12.47 -9.14
N LEU A 64 -1.33 13.11 -10.17
CA LEU A 64 -0.27 14.10 -10.02
C LEU A 64 -0.75 15.38 -9.32
N ILE A 65 -2.02 15.78 -9.52
CA ILE A 65 -2.55 17.03 -8.96
C ILE A 65 -2.62 16.90 -7.43
N GLU A 66 -3.21 15.81 -6.95
CA GLU A 66 -3.30 15.54 -5.51
C GLU A 66 -1.92 15.26 -4.90
N LEU A 67 -1.02 14.59 -5.64
CA LEU A 67 0.36 14.39 -5.18
C LEU A 67 1.06 15.73 -4.88
N HIS A 68 0.91 16.74 -5.73
CA HIS A 68 1.46 18.08 -5.48
C HIS A 68 0.90 18.71 -4.20
N GLN A 69 -0.39 18.52 -3.89
CA GLN A 69 -1.00 19.00 -2.65
C GLN A 69 -0.39 18.31 -1.42
N ILE A 70 -0.16 17.01 -1.51
CA ILE A 70 0.48 16.24 -0.42
C ILE A 70 1.93 16.68 -0.23
N ILE A 71 2.69 16.87 -1.31
CA ILE A 71 4.08 17.38 -1.26
C ILE A 71 4.11 18.75 -0.60
N LYS A 72 3.19 19.66 -0.98
CA LYS A 72 3.08 20.98 -0.34
C LYS A 72 2.83 20.84 1.16
N LYS A 73 2.00 19.88 1.57
CA LYS A 73 1.70 19.60 2.97
C LYS A 73 2.93 19.06 3.71
N VAL A 74 3.67 18.11 3.11
CA VAL A 74 4.94 17.59 3.65
C VAL A 74 5.92 18.75 3.89
N ASN A 75 6.14 19.59 2.89
CA ASN A 75 7.08 20.70 2.96
C ASN A 75 6.68 21.78 3.99
N SER A 76 5.40 22.03 4.19
CA SER A 76 4.91 23.01 5.18
C SER A 76 4.97 22.50 6.62
N ILE A 77 4.61 21.23 6.86
CA ILE A 77 4.60 20.64 8.20
C ILE A 77 6.01 20.25 8.63
N LYS A 78 6.81 19.75 7.68
CA LYS A 78 8.11 19.12 7.93
C LYS A 78 7.98 18.01 8.99
N PRO A 79 7.23 16.94 8.69
CA PRO A 79 7.03 15.84 9.63
C PRO A 79 8.33 15.06 9.86
N ASP A 80 8.50 14.51 11.06
CA ASP A 80 9.59 13.59 11.38
C ASP A 80 9.29 12.18 10.87
N ILE A 81 8.00 11.88 10.70
CA ILE A 81 7.49 10.59 10.21
C ILE A 81 6.18 10.77 9.42
N ILE A 82 6.03 9.99 8.35
CA ILE A 82 4.78 9.85 7.61
C ILE A 82 4.15 8.51 7.94
N LEU A 83 2.86 8.52 8.29
CA LEU A 83 2.05 7.32 8.44
C LEU A 83 1.08 7.22 7.26
N ALA A 84 1.25 6.20 6.42
CA ALA A 84 0.37 5.90 5.31
C ALA A 84 -0.70 4.89 5.75
N VAL A 85 -1.91 5.37 6.09
CA VAL A 85 -2.97 4.54 6.66
C VAL A 85 -4.09 4.35 5.66
N GLY A 86 -4.09 3.25 4.91
CA GLY A 86 -5.07 3.04 3.84
C GLY A 86 -4.74 1.89 2.91
N GLY A 87 -5.44 1.81 1.80
CA GLY A 87 -5.12 0.89 0.70
C GLY A 87 -3.94 1.37 -0.14
N GLY A 88 -3.62 0.62 -1.21
CA GLY A 88 -2.46 0.88 -2.08
C GLY A 88 -2.34 2.33 -2.54
N CYS A 89 -3.45 2.96 -2.98
CA CYS A 89 -3.45 4.37 -3.40
C CYS A 89 -2.92 5.34 -2.32
N VAL A 90 -3.29 5.14 -1.04
CA VAL A 90 -2.79 5.97 0.07
C VAL A 90 -1.30 5.74 0.30
N ILE A 91 -0.88 4.48 0.26
CA ILE A 91 0.52 4.11 0.46
C ILE A 91 1.38 4.66 -0.68
N ASP A 92 0.91 4.57 -1.93
CA ASP A 92 1.60 5.12 -3.09
C ASP A 92 1.77 6.63 -3.02
N TYR A 93 0.72 7.37 -2.62
CA TYR A 93 0.84 8.81 -2.38
C TYR A 93 1.90 9.14 -1.33
N ALA A 94 1.93 8.41 -0.22
CA ALA A 94 2.90 8.64 0.85
C ALA A 94 4.34 8.34 0.39
N LYS A 95 4.55 7.24 -0.34
CA LYS A 95 5.82 6.89 -0.95
C LYS A 95 6.32 8.00 -1.87
N LEU A 96 5.47 8.43 -2.81
CA LEU A 96 5.82 9.43 -3.81
C LEU A 96 6.05 10.80 -3.17
N ALA A 97 5.19 11.24 -2.24
CA ALA A 97 5.37 12.51 -1.56
C ALA A 97 6.67 12.55 -0.75
N ASN A 98 7.06 11.42 -0.18
CA ASN A 98 8.27 11.29 0.63
C ASN A 98 9.57 11.43 -0.18
N VAL A 99 9.56 11.15 -1.48
CA VAL A 99 10.76 11.25 -2.34
C VAL A 99 10.71 12.41 -3.32
N PHE A 100 9.51 12.89 -3.71
CA PHE A 100 9.36 14.02 -4.61
C PHE A 100 9.34 15.40 -3.92
N PHE A 101 9.55 15.46 -2.60
CA PHE A 101 9.38 16.68 -1.79
C PHE A 101 10.17 17.91 -2.29
N ASN A 102 11.29 17.71 -2.96
CA ASN A 102 12.14 18.78 -3.53
C ASN A 102 12.36 18.66 -5.04
N ILE A 103 11.59 17.80 -5.71
CA ILE A 103 11.77 17.55 -7.14
C ILE A 103 10.89 18.51 -7.96
N LYS A 104 11.50 19.21 -8.88
CA LYS A 104 10.82 20.00 -9.92
C LYS A 104 10.46 19.12 -11.12
N ASN A 105 9.43 19.51 -11.87
CA ASN A 105 9.01 18.83 -13.11
C ASN A 105 8.73 17.33 -12.94
N ILE A 106 7.99 16.95 -11.87
CA ILE A 106 7.66 15.55 -11.54
C ILE A 106 7.07 14.85 -12.77
N SER A 107 6.13 15.48 -13.49
CA SER A 107 5.51 14.92 -14.69
C SER A 107 6.54 14.47 -15.73
N TYR A 108 7.50 15.35 -16.04
CA TYR A 108 8.56 15.04 -17.01
C TYR A 108 9.44 13.87 -16.53
N LYS A 109 9.88 13.90 -15.27
CA LYS A 109 10.72 12.85 -14.69
C LYS A 109 10.01 11.50 -14.67
N VAL A 110 8.73 11.46 -14.30
CA VAL A 110 7.94 10.23 -14.27
C VAL A 110 7.72 9.69 -15.68
N LYS A 111 7.34 10.52 -16.65
CA LYS A 111 7.13 10.10 -18.04
C LYS A 111 8.39 9.55 -18.71
N ASN A 112 9.56 10.03 -18.30
CA ASN A 112 10.86 9.61 -18.85
C ASN A 112 11.62 8.62 -17.95
N SER A 113 10.97 8.06 -16.91
CA SER A 113 11.58 7.12 -15.96
C SER A 113 12.89 7.62 -15.33
N ARG A 114 12.98 8.94 -15.07
CA ARG A 114 14.16 9.60 -14.48
C ARG A 114 13.97 9.81 -12.98
N PHE A 115 14.38 8.82 -12.19
CA PHE A 115 14.15 8.79 -10.73
C PHE A 115 15.45 9.01 -9.96
N ASP A 116 16.03 10.22 -10.07
CA ASP A 116 17.28 10.62 -9.42
C ASP A 116 17.05 10.99 -7.95
N PHE A 117 16.41 10.10 -7.19
CA PHE A 117 16.25 10.30 -5.76
C PHE A 117 17.55 9.93 -5.04
N ASN A 118 18.04 10.83 -4.20
CA ASN A 118 19.20 10.60 -3.34
C ASN A 118 18.82 10.46 -1.86
N LYS A 119 17.60 10.86 -1.49
CA LYS A 119 17.06 10.73 -0.13
C LYS A 119 15.54 10.78 -0.12
N LYS A 120 14.94 10.29 0.94
CA LYS A 120 13.55 10.54 1.31
C LYS A 120 13.47 11.67 2.34
N PHE A 121 12.28 12.27 2.49
CA PHE A 121 12.04 13.38 3.40
C PHE A 121 12.21 12.94 4.86
N CYS A 122 11.52 11.87 5.22
CA CYS A 122 11.52 11.32 6.58
C CYS A 122 11.18 9.82 6.56
N GLU A 123 11.09 9.24 7.73
CA GLU A 123 10.69 7.85 7.91
C GLU A 123 9.23 7.63 7.49
N LEU A 124 8.93 6.48 6.88
CA LEU A 124 7.60 6.11 6.37
C LEU A 124 7.17 4.77 6.96
N ILE A 125 6.04 4.78 7.67
CA ILE A 125 5.36 3.55 8.11
C ILE A 125 4.07 3.37 7.32
N ALA A 126 3.92 2.21 6.70
CA ALA A 126 2.70 1.83 5.99
C ALA A 126 1.78 0.97 6.87
N ILE A 127 0.49 1.34 6.92
CA ILE A 127 -0.54 0.65 7.70
C ILE A 127 -1.70 0.32 6.76
N PRO A 128 -1.66 -0.83 6.07
CA PRO A 128 -2.67 -1.19 5.09
C PRO A 128 -4.03 -1.44 5.74
N THR A 129 -5.09 -0.90 5.13
CA THR A 129 -6.50 -1.16 5.49
C THR A 129 -7.22 -2.04 4.48
N THR A 130 -6.48 -2.60 3.53
CA THR A 130 -6.93 -3.59 2.54
C THR A 130 -5.92 -4.72 2.45
N ALA A 131 -6.39 -5.93 2.16
CA ALA A 131 -5.54 -7.10 1.92
C ALA A 131 -5.47 -7.33 0.39
N GLY A 132 -4.49 -6.70 -0.28
CA GLY A 132 -4.42 -6.76 -1.74
C GLY A 132 -3.07 -6.37 -2.31
N SER A 133 -2.81 -5.10 -2.52
CA SER A 133 -1.69 -4.58 -3.31
C SER A 133 -0.27 -4.90 -2.78
N GLY A 134 -0.13 -5.26 -1.51
CA GLY A 134 1.20 -5.43 -0.88
C GLY A 134 2.09 -4.18 -0.95
N ALA A 135 1.48 -2.99 -1.13
CA ALA A 135 2.21 -1.74 -1.33
C ALA A 135 3.14 -1.38 -0.16
N GLU A 136 2.89 -1.91 1.02
CA GLU A 136 3.69 -1.71 2.23
C GLU A 136 5.09 -2.33 2.16
N VAL A 137 5.34 -3.24 1.21
CA VAL A 137 6.66 -3.91 1.06
C VAL A 137 7.29 -3.73 -0.32
N THR A 138 6.62 -3.03 -1.24
CA THR A 138 7.11 -2.87 -2.61
C THR A 138 7.99 -1.63 -2.78
N PRO A 139 9.06 -1.69 -3.62
CA PRO A 139 9.91 -0.57 -3.96
C PRO A 139 9.37 0.24 -5.15
N PHE A 140 8.09 0.17 -5.44
CA PHE A 140 7.42 0.92 -6.51
C PHE A 140 6.09 1.50 -6.04
N ALA A 141 5.65 2.53 -6.74
CA ALA A 141 4.36 3.20 -6.55
C ALA A 141 3.76 3.60 -7.89
N VAL A 142 2.45 3.64 -7.94
CA VAL A 142 1.69 4.06 -9.13
C VAL A 142 1.43 5.56 -9.07
N LEU A 143 1.54 6.23 -10.23
CA LEU A 143 1.09 7.60 -10.43
C LEU A 143 0.38 7.74 -11.77
N TYR A 144 -0.78 8.36 -11.76
CA TYR A 144 -1.50 8.70 -12.99
C TYR A 144 -1.23 10.15 -13.37
N ILE A 145 -0.91 10.36 -14.64
CA ILE A 145 -0.74 11.68 -15.25
C ILE A 145 -1.64 11.72 -16.49
N ASN A 146 -2.65 12.59 -16.48
CA ASN A 146 -3.64 12.66 -17.55
C ASN A 146 -4.29 11.29 -17.85
N LYS A 147 -4.71 10.58 -16.81
CA LYS A 147 -5.28 9.22 -16.83
C LYS A 147 -4.33 8.11 -17.31
N VAL A 148 -3.13 8.42 -17.76
CA VAL A 148 -2.12 7.42 -18.12
C VAL A 148 -1.37 6.98 -16.87
N LYS A 149 -1.29 5.66 -16.65
CA LYS A 149 -0.58 5.06 -15.52
C LYS A 149 0.93 5.03 -15.76
N TYR A 150 1.66 5.44 -14.77
CA TYR A 150 3.12 5.31 -14.68
C TYR A 150 3.49 4.56 -13.41
N SER A 151 4.56 3.77 -13.47
CA SER A 151 5.17 3.14 -12.29
C SER A 151 6.47 3.84 -11.95
N VAL A 152 6.58 4.30 -10.72
CA VAL A 152 7.81 4.87 -10.16
C VAL A 152 8.48 3.80 -9.34
N GLU A 153 9.69 3.38 -9.71
CA GLU A 153 10.45 2.34 -9.03
C GLU A 153 11.78 2.88 -8.51
N ASN A 154 11.99 2.75 -7.21
CA ASN A 154 13.25 3.09 -6.56
C ASN A 154 13.29 2.48 -5.15
N LYS A 155 14.43 2.01 -4.70
CA LYS A 155 14.59 1.43 -3.34
C LYS A 155 14.17 2.40 -2.23
N LEU A 156 14.37 3.70 -2.42
CA LEU A 156 14.02 4.74 -1.44
C LEU A 156 12.51 4.92 -1.21
N ILE A 157 11.66 4.52 -2.16
CA ILE A 157 10.20 4.66 -1.97
C ILE A 157 9.60 3.54 -1.12
N LYS A 158 10.34 2.45 -0.91
CA LYS A 158 9.88 1.38 -0.02
C LYS A 158 9.66 1.94 1.39
N PRO A 159 8.51 1.66 2.03
CA PRO A 159 8.31 1.99 3.44
C PRO A 159 9.42 1.42 4.31
N ASP A 160 9.80 2.16 5.37
CA ASP A 160 10.79 1.69 6.35
C ASP A 160 10.22 0.56 7.17
N GLU A 161 8.97 0.73 7.58
CA GLU A 161 8.25 -0.22 8.41
C GLU A 161 6.80 -0.37 7.96
N PHE A 162 6.12 -1.42 8.37
CA PHE A 162 4.70 -1.61 8.15
C PHE A 162 4.01 -2.25 9.36
N ILE A 163 2.71 -2.00 9.49
CA ILE A 163 1.87 -2.59 10.54
C ILE A 163 0.68 -3.26 9.88
N ILE A 164 0.59 -4.58 9.98
CA ILE A 164 -0.56 -5.37 9.51
C ILE A 164 -1.46 -5.71 10.70
N SER A 165 -2.74 -5.37 10.57
CA SER A 165 -3.75 -5.71 11.59
C SER A 165 -5.02 -6.24 10.93
N PRO A 166 -5.51 -7.43 11.29
CA PRO A 166 -6.75 -7.98 10.75
C PRO A 166 -7.95 -7.09 11.07
N ASN A 167 -7.93 -6.36 12.17
CA ASN A 167 -9.00 -5.46 12.57
C ASN A 167 -9.21 -4.30 11.57
N LEU A 168 -8.19 -3.94 10.79
CA LEU A 168 -8.27 -2.85 9.82
C LEU A 168 -8.97 -3.26 8.51
N VAL A 169 -9.02 -4.55 8.21
CA VAL A 169 -9.60 -5.08 6.95
C VAL A 169 -10.92 -5.82 7.16
N ILE A 170 -11.18 -6.33 8.35
CA ILE A 170 -12.36 -7.15 8.65
C ILE A 170 -13.67 -6.41 8.36
N GLY A 171 -13.74 -5.11 8.64
CA GLY A 171 -14.91 -4.25 8.44
C GLY A 171 -15.10 -3.71 7.02
N SER A 172 -14.22 -4.03 6.09
CA SER A 172 -14.35 -3.62 4.68
C SER A 172 -15.56 -4.28 4.03
N ASN A 173 -16.19 -3.60 3.06
CA ASN A 173 -17.31 -4.20 2.33
C ASN A 173 -16.85 -5.38 1.46
N LYS A 174 -17.80 -6.27 1.11
CA LYS A 174 -17.54 -7.50 0.37
C LYS A 174 -16.90 -7.25 -1.00
N ILE A 175 -17.36 -6.22 -1.73
CA ILE A 175 -16.84 -5.87 -3.06
C ILE A 175 -15.36 -5.46 -2.97
N LEU A 176 -15.00 -4.63 -1.99
CA LEU A 176 -13.60 -4.23 -1.78
C LEU A 176 -12.75 -5.43 -1.39
N LYS A 177 -13.22 -6.29 -0.47
CA LYS A 177 -12.53 -7.53 -0.10
C LYS A 177 -12.31 -8.44 -1.30
N ALA A 178 -13.34 -8.64 -2.13
CA ALA A 178 -13.25 -9.47 -3.34
C ALA A 178 -12.20 -8.92 -4.30
N SER A 179 -12.30 -7.63 -4.63
CA SER A 179 -11.35 -6.98 -5.52
C SER A 179 -9.91 -7.07 -4.99
N THR A 180 -9.68 -6.64 -3.73
CA THR A 180 -8.31 -6.60 -3.20
C THR A 180 -7.74 -7.99 -2.93
N GLY A 181 -8.55 -8.93 -2.42
CA GLY A 181 -8.08 -10.29 -2.17
C GLY A 181 -7.74 -11.03 -3.46
N PHE A 182 -8.52 -10.81 -4.52
CA PHE A 182 -8.20 -11.37 -5.83
C PHE A 182 -6.93 -10.73 -6.43
N ASP A 183 -6.71 -9.43 -6.22
CA ASP A 183 -5.49 -8.74 -6.61
C ASP A 183 -4.23 -9.42 -6.03
N ALA A 184 -4.26 -9.77 -4.73
CA ALA A 184 -3.16 -10.50 -4.09
C ALA A 184 -2.94 -11.90 -4.70
N ILE A 185 -4.03 -12.64 -5.01
CA ILE A 185 -3.95 -13.94 -5.66
C ILE A 185 -3.33 -13.80 -7.05
N ALA A 186 -3.81 -12.84 -7.85
CA ALA A 186 -3.30 -12.59 -9.20
C ALA A 186 -1.82 -12.20 -9.19
N GLN A 187 -1.41 -11.32 -8.29
CA GLN A 187 -0.01 -10.93 -8.11
C GLN A 187 0.88 -12.14 -7.83
N ALA A 188 0.45 -13.05 -6.95
CA ALA A 188 1.21 -14.24 -6.63
C ALA A 188 1.31 -15.18 -7.84
N LEU A 189 0.21 -15.43 -8.57
CA LEU A 189 0.20 -16.26 -9.78
C LEU A 189 1.09 -15.67 -10.88
N GLU A 190 0.94 -14.38 -11.18
CA GLU A 190 1.74 -13.72 -12.20
C GLU A 190 3.23 -13.69 -11.84
N SER A 191 3.56 -13.51 -10.55
CA SER A 191 4.94 -13.58 -10.08
C SER A 191 5.58 -14.95 -10.30
N MET A 192 4.81 -16.04 -10.18
CA MET A 192 5.31 -17.41 -10.40
C MET A 192 5.70 -17.64 -11.86
N ILE A 193 4.91 -17.14 -12.80
CA ILE A 193 5.12 -17.34 -14.25
C ILE A 193 5.96 -16.22 -14.89
N SER A 194 6.42 -15.26 -14.12
CA SER A 194 7.24 -14.16 -14.64
C SER A 194 8.62 -14.65 -15.07
N VAL A 195 9.12 -14.09 -16.16
CA VAL A 195 10.50 -14.33 -16.63
C VAL A 195 11.57 -13.86 -15.63
N LYS A 196 11.18 -13.00 -14.68
CA LYS A 196 12.04 -12.52 -13.57
C LYS A 196 11.88 -13.34 -12.30
N SER A 197 11.10 -14.43 -12.33
CA SER A 197 10.90 -15.28 -11.17
C SER A 197 12.20 -15.95 -10.73
N ASN A 198 12.38 -16.10 -9.43
CA ASN A 198 13.49 -16.82 -8.82
C ASN A 198 13.01 -17.60 -7.58
N SER A 199 13.89 -18.38 -6.95
CA SER A 199 13.54 -19.20 -5.78
C SER A 199 12.82 -18.42 -4.68
N SER A 200 13.30 -17.21 -4.36
CA SER A 200 12.69 -16.37 -3.33
C SER A 200 11.29 -15.87 -3.71
N SER A 201 11.11 -15.40 -4.95
CA SER A 201 9.78 -14.95 -5.41
C SER A 201 8.80 -16.11 -5.52
N LEU A 202 9.24 -17.29 -5.93
CA LEU A 202 8.44 -18.52 -5.98
C LEU A 202 7.99 -18.94 -4.56
N GLU A 203 8.90 -18.89 -3.58
CA GLU A 203 8.56 -19.21 -2.18
C GLU A 203 7.52 -18.23 -1.63
N TYR A 204 7.68 -16.92 -1.85
CA TYR A 204 6.70 -15.92 -1.44
C TYR A 204 5.35 -16.12 -2.12
N SER A 205 5.32 -16.37 -3.42
CA SER A 205 4.09 -16.61 -4.18
C SER A 205 3.38 -17.86 -3.71
N LYS A 206 4.10 -18.98 -3.53
CA LYS A 206 3.54 -20.23 -3.02
C LYS A 206 2.89 -20.04 -1.66
N LYS A 207 3.61 -19.45 -0.69
CA LYS A 207 3.07 -19.16 0.64
C LYS A 207 1.87 -18.20 0.59
N SER A 208 1.87 -17.22 -0.33
CA SER A 208 0.73 -16.33 -0.53
C SER A 208 -0.51 -17.10 -0.99
N LEU A 209 -0.38 -17.99 -1.98
CA LEU A 209 -1.49 -18.79 -2.52
C LEU A 209 -2.00 -19.80 -1.50
N GLU A 210 -1.12 -20.47 -0.75
CA GLU A 210 -1.47 -21.41 0.33
C GLU A 210 -2.31 -20.73 1.43
N LEU A 211 -2.12 -19.44 1.66
CA LEU A 211 -2.91 -18.67 2.62
C LEU A 211 -4.18 -18.08 1.99
N SER A 212 -4.09 -17.54 0.77
CA SER A 212 -5.20 -16.80 0.17
C SER A 212 -6.29 -17.72 -0.39
N ILE A 213 -5.94 -18.71 -1.19
CA ILE A 213 -6.93 -19.55 -1.89
C ILE A 213 -7.93 -20.23 -0.92
N PRO A 214 -7.50 -20.97 0.10
CA PRO A 214 -8.44 -21.65 1.00
C PRO A 214 -9.22 -20.70 1.91
N ASN A 215 -8.72 -19.49 2.13
CA ASN A 215 -9.34 -18.52 3.04
C ASN A 215 -10.19 -17.47 2.33
N PHE A 216 -10.06 -17.28 1.01
CA PHE A 216 -10.66 -16.17 0.26
C PHE A 216 -12.19 -16.13 0.38
N ILE A 217 -12.88 -17.24 0.14
CA ILE A 217 -14.35 -17.28 0.19
C ILE A 217 -14.88 -17.04 1.60
N ASN A 218 -14.23 -17.61 2.62
CA ASN A 218 -14.59 -17.37 4.01
C ASN A 218 -14.32 -15.93 4.45
N TYR A 219 -13.22 -15.32 3.97
CA TYR A 219 -12.93 -13.90 4.18
C TYR A 219 -13.99 -12.98 3.58
N LEU A 220 -14.61 -13.36 2.45
CA LEU A 220 -15.69 -12.61 1.82
C LEU A 220 -17.02 -12.74 2.55
N ASN A 221 -17.38 -13.95 2.93
CA ASN A 221 -18.74 -14.28 3.42
C ASN A 221 -18.84 -14.21 4.95
N ASN A 222 -17.83 -14.68 5.66
CA ASN A 222 -17.77 -14.77 7.12
C ASN A 222 -16.44 -14.24 7.65
N PRO A 223 -16.15 -12.92 7.48
CA PRO A 223 -14.87 -12.33 7.88
C PRO A 223 -14.68 -12.42 9.39
N ASN A 224 -13.55 -12.95 9.80
CA ASN A 224 -13.10 -13.01 11.18
C ASN A 224 -11.60 -12.62 11.27
N LYS A 225 -11.06 -12.58 12.49
CA LYS A 225 -9.66 -12.16 12.70
C LYS A 225 -8.67 -13.14 12.05
N ASP A 226 -8.95 -14.43 12.05
CA ASP A 226 -8.05 -15.45 11.50
C ASP A 226 -7.96 -15.34 9.98
N ASN A 227 -9.10 -15.46 9.27
CA ASN A 227 -9.10 -15.39 7.81
C ASN A 227 -8.67 -14.01 7.29
N SER A 228 -9.01 -12.93 8.00
CA SER A 228 -8.55 -11.57 7.67
C SER A 228 -7.04 -11.41 7.85
N LEU A 229 -6.45 -12.03 8.87
CA LEU A 229 -5.00 -12.05 9.07
C LEU A 229 -4.30 -12.85 7.96
N LYS A 230 -4.82 -14.03 7.63
CA LYS A 230 -4.27 -14.87 6.56
C LYS A 230 -4.27 -14.14 5.22
N MET A 231 -5.36 -13.44 4.88
CA MET A 231 -5.43 -12.63 3.66
C MET A 231 -4.45 -11.43 3.69
N ASN A 232 -4.27 -10.76 4.83
CA ASN A 232 -3.27 -9.71 4.97
C ASN A 232 -1.84 -10.22 4.77
N ILE A 233 -1.51 -11.39 5.36
CA ILE A 233 -0.20 -12.02 5.19
C ILE A 233 0.00 -12.43 3.74
N ALA A 234 -1.03 -13.02 3.12
CA ALA A 234 -0.99 -13.39 1.71
C ALA A 234 -0.70 -12.19 0.81
N ALA A 235 -1.40 -11.07 1.01
CA ALA A 235 -1.16 -9.83 0.27
C ALA A 235 0.27 -9.28 0.46
N ASN A 236 0.78 -9.33 1.69
CA ASN A 236 2.16 -8.93 1.98
C ASN A 236 3.19 -9.81 1.28
N LEU A 237 2.98 -11.14 1.28
CA LEU A 237 3.83 -12.10 0.59
C LEU A 237 3.76 -11.93 -0.93
N ALA A 238 2.56 -11.71 -1.50
CA ALA A 238 2.39 -11.36 -2.91
C ALA A 238 3.17 -10.08 -3.27
N GLY A 239 3.08 -9.04 -2.42
CA GLY A 239 3.87 -7.82 -2.55
C GLY A 239 5.38 -8.07 -2.55
N LYS A 240 5.89 -8.96 -1.70
CA LYS A 240 7.30 -9.37 -1.70
C LYS A 240 7.67 -10.12 -2.99
N ALA A 241 6.78 -10.99 -3.47
CA ALA A 241 7.01 -11.73 -4.70
C ALA A 241 7.11 -10.80 -5.93
N ILE A 242 6.14 -9.89 -6.11
CA ILE A 242 6.17 -8.93 -7.22
C ILE A 242 7.26 -7.86 -7.09
N SER A 243 7.79 -7.64 -5.90
CA SER A 243 8.97 -6.77 -5.72
C SER A 243 10.20 -7.33 -6.44
N ILE A 244 10.26 -8.65 -6.63
CA ILE A 244 11.33 -9.37 -7.34
C ILE A 244 10.91 -9.63 -8.79
N ALA A 245 9.81 -10.36 -8.97
CA ALA A 245 9.42 -10.93 -10.26
C ALA A 245 8.53 -10.01 -11.11
N LYS A 246 7.92 -8.96 -10.51
CA LYS A 246 6.91 -8.10 -11.15
C LYS A 246 5.60 -8.85 -11.43
N THR A 247 4.65 -8.13 -12.01
CA THR A 247 3.42 -8.66 -12.62
C THR A 247 3.56 -8.70 -14.13
N ASN A 248 2.61 -9.34 -14.83
CA ASN A 248 2.66 -9.61 -16.26
C ASN A 248 1.48 -8.96 -17.01
N GLY A 249 1.06 -9.63 -18.11
CA GLY A 249 0.00 -9.19 -19.00
C GLY A 249 -1.33 -8.84 -18.34
N PRO A 250 -1.89 -9.69 -17.46
CA PRO A 250 -3.16 -9.42 -16.79
C PRO A 250 -3.19 -8.07 -16.06
N HIS A 251 -2.18 -7.77 -15.25
CA HIS A 251 -2.07 -6.46 -14.62
C HIS A 251 -1.87 -5.34 -15.64
N ALA A 252 -1.01 -5.53 -16.64
CA ALA A 252 -0.71 -4.51 -17.65
C ALA A 252 -1.97 -4.12 -18.44
N THR A 253 -2.82 -5.08 -18.80
CA THR A 253 -4.05 -4.87 -19.58
C THR A 253 -5.22 -4.37 -18.72
N SER A 254 -5.15 -4.51 -17.39
CA SER A 254 -6.25 -4.12 -16.49
C SER A 254 -6.40 -2.61 -16.28
N TYR A 255 -5.36 -1.80 -16.51
CA TYR A 255 -5.34 -0.39 -16.13
C TYR A 255 -6.39 0.49 -16.80
N PRO A 256 -6.67 0.37 -18.13
CA PRO A 256 -7.73 1.12 -18.78
C PRO A 256 -9.12 0.86 -18.17
N PHE A 257 -9.37 -0.36 -17.70
CA PHE A 257 -10.66 -0.69 -17.06
C PHE A 257 -10.88 0.13 -15.77
N THR A 258 -9.81 0.44 -15.05
CA THR A 258 -9.90 1.28 -13.84
C THR A 258 -10.10 2.76 -14.20
N THR A 259 -9.36 3.28 -15.19
CA THR A 259 -9.38 4.72 -15.50
C THR A 259 -10.58 5.15 -16.34
N GLU A 260 -11.01 4.34 -17.29
CA GLU A 260 -12.09 4.69 -18.20
C GLU A 260 -13.46 4.21 -17.68
N PHE A 261 -13.53 3.05 -17.02
CA PHE A 261 -14.79 2.45 -16.59
C PHE A 261 -14.99 2.50 -15.06
N GLY A 262 -14.02 2.99 -14.28
CA GLY A 262 -14.14 3.07 -12.83
C GLY A 262 -14.16 1.71 -12.11
N ILE A 263 -13.74 0.64 -12.78
CA ILE A 263 -13.70 -0.71 -12.20
C ILE A 263 -12.56 -0.78 -11.16
N ASN A 264 -12.84 -1.35 -10.00
CA ASN A 264 -11.81 -1.58 -8.98
C ASN A 264 -10.66 -2.40 -9.55
N HIS A 265 -9.42 -2.02 -9.26
CA HIS A 265 -8.21 -2.58 -9.88
C HIS A 265 -8.16 -4.11 -9.87
N GLY A 266 -8.30 -4.74 -8.69
CA GLY A 266 -8.27 -6.21 -8.61
C GLY A 266 -9.43 -6.90 -9.33
N HIS A 267 -10.60 -6.24 -9.45
CA HIS A 267 -11.68 -6.72 -10.32
C HIS A 267 -11.27 -6.62 -11.79
N ALA A 268 -10.67 -5.49 -12.21
CA ALA A 268 -10.16 -5.35 -13.57
C ALA A 268 -9.12 -6.43 -13.90
N VAL A 269 -8.20 -6.73 -12.97
CA VAL A 269 -7.23 -7.83 -13.12
C VAL A 269 -7.93 -9.18 -13.25
N SER A 270 -9.03 -9.42 -12.51
CA SER A 270 -9.76 -10.69 -12.60
C SER A 270 -10.38 -10.94 -13.98
N LEU A 271 -10.74 -9.88 -14.70
CA LEU A 271 -11.29 -9.99 -16.06
C LEU A 271 -10.24 -10.35 -17.11
N THR A 272 -8.96 -10.16 -16.80
CA THR A 272 -7.85 -10.35 -17.73
C THR A 272 -6.96 -11.55 -17.40
N LEU A 273 -7.06 -12.10 -16.17
CA LEU A 273 -6.17 -13.16 -15.70
C LEU A 273 -6.37 -14.51 -16.40
N ASN A 274 -7.58 -14.80 -16.84
CA ASN A 274 -7.94 -16.09 -17.45
C ASN A 274 -7.94 -16.07 -18.99
N LYS A 275 -7.42 -15.04 -19.60
CA LYS A 275 -7.25 -14.89 -21.05
C LYS A 275 -5.82 -15.20 -21.47
#